data_94bac5cba6adf479439cded83822ea38
#
_entry.id   94bac5cba6adf479439cded83822ea38
#
_cell.length_a   1.000
_cell.length_b   1.000
_cell.length_c   1.000
_cell.angle_alpha   90.00
_cell.angle_beta   90.00
_cell.angle_gamma   90.00
#
_symmetry.space_group_name_H-M   'P 1'
#
loop_
_entity.id
_entity.type
_entity.pdbx_description
1 polymer ?
#
loop_
_entity_poly.entity_id
_entity_poly.type
_entity_poly.pdbx_seq_one_letter_code
_entity_poly.pdbx_strand_id
1 'polypeptide(L)'
;MAWDDHAKKLAVKAIGTVESGLKYDSINYNDPITVGIGQWFGTRAAALLNRMRTEQPSKWTGVATSLNSDLSSHSTSANYWTGRYLSRTEGESLRSVLNANAAIQNTQIVSDL
;
A
#
# COMPACT_ATOMS: atom_id res chain seq x y z
N MET A 1 12.81 -18.30 -10.49
CA MET A 1 12.13 -19.44 -9.84
C MET A 1 10.71 -19.05 -9.52
N ALA A 2 9.75 -19.89 -9.88
CA ALA A 2 8.35 -19.64 -9.55
C ALA A 2 8.05 -20.10 -8.13
N TRP A 3 7.33 -19.27 -7.38
CA TRP A 3 6.83 -19.65 -6.07
C TRP A 3 5.52 -20.42 -6.25
N ASP A 4 5.33 -21.53 -5.54
CA ASP A 4 4.03 -22.16 -5.45
C ASP A 4 3.11 -21.37 -4.49
N ASP A 5 1.80 -21.67 -4.49
CA ASP A 5 0.82 -20.93 -3.69
C ASP A 5 1.08 -21.07 -2.19
N HIS A 6 1.53 -22.24 -1.75
CA HIS A 6 1.83 -22.47 -0.34
C HIS A 6 3.03 -21.63 0.12
N ALA A 7 4.10 -21.61 -0.68
CA ALA A 7 5.30 -20.80 -0.38
C ALA A 7 4.96 -19.31 -0.37
N LYS A 8 4.13 -18.84 -1.31
CA LYS A 8 3.67 -17.44 -1.34
C LYS A 8 2.91 -17.06 -0.08
N LYS A 9 2.00 -17.93 0.40
CA LYS A 9 1.23 -17.68 1.62
C LYS A 9 2.12 -17.63 2.84
N LEU A 10 3.12 -18.50 2.94
CA LEU A 10 4.08 -18.49 4.04
C LEU A 10 4.93 -17.22 4.04
N ALA A 11 5.38 -16.77 2.86
CA ALA A 11 6.17 -15.56 2.72
C ALA A 11 5.36 -14.32 3.14
N VAL A 12 4.12 -14.21 2.68
CA VAL A 12 3.23 -13.11 3.06
C VAL A 12 2.99 -13.09 4.56
N LYS A 13 2.71 -14.24 5.17
CA LYS A 13 2.48 -14.36 6.61
C LYS A 13 3.71 -13.94 7.41
N ALA A 14 4.89 -14.40 7.03
CA ALA A 14 6.13 -14.10 7.74
C ALA A 14 6.46 -12.60 7.68
N ILE A 15 6.41 -12.00 6.49
CA ILE A 15 6.72 -10.57 6.29
C ILE A 15 5.64 -9.69 6.94
N GLY A 16 4.37 -10.02 6.76
CA GLY A 16 3.26 -9.28 7.35
C GLY A 16 3.29 -9.27 8.87
N THR A 17 3.71 -10.37 9.49
CA THR A 17 3.85 -10.45 10.95
C THR A 17 4.93 -9.50 11.45
N VAL A 18 6.06 -9.41 10.74
CA VAL A 18 7.17 -8.52 11.11
C VAL A 18 6.81 -7.06 10.87
N GLU A 19 6.20 -6.75 9.71
CA GLU A 19 6.02 -5.36 9.28
C GLU A 19 4.73 -4.72 9.81
N SER A 20 3.64 -5.45 9.92
CA SER A 20 2.33 -4.87 10.21
C SER A 20 1.44 -5.69 11.14
N GLY A 21 1.90 -6.82 11.65
CA GLY A 21 1.07 -7.74 12.43
C GLY A 21 -0.06 -8.36 11.61
N LEU A 22 0.17 -8.62 10.32
CA LEU A 22 -0.77 -9.24 9.38
C LEU A 22 -1.98 -8.36 9.02
N LYS A 23 -1.85 -7.05 9.12
CA LYS A 23 -2.95 -6.13 8.79
C LYS A 23 -2.71 -5.49 7.41
N TYR A 24 -3.58 -5.82 6.44
CA TYR A 24 -3.54 -5.21 5.11
C TYR A 24 -3.85 -3.71 5.15
N ASP A 25 -4.64 -3.26 6.12
CA ASP A 25 -5.06 -1.87 6.27
C ASP A 25 -4.18 -1.06 7.23
N SER A 26 -3.00 -1.56 7.54
CA SER A 26 -2.07 -0.89 8.45
C SER A 26 -1.58 0.43 7.86
N ILE A 27 -1.59 1.49 8.68
CA ILE A 27 -1.12 2.82 8.30
C ILE A 27 -0.28 3.37 9.45
N ASN A 28 0.92 3.84 9.12
CA ASN A 28 1.79 4.49 10.10
C ASN A 28 1.73 5.99 9.87
N TYR A 29 1.15 6.72 10.83
CA TYR A 29 1.00 8.17 10.75
C TYR A 29 2.24 8.94 11.25
N ASN A 30 3.18 8.26 11.89
CA ASN A 30 4.37 8.89 12.47
C ASN A 30 5.49 9.08 11.46
N ASP A 31 5.42 8.40 10.33
CA ASP A 31 6.39 8.47 9.24
C ASP A 31 5.72 9.01 7.97
N PRO A 32 6.51 9.53 7.00
CA PRO A 32 5.95 9.79 5.67
C PRO A 32 5.25 8.55 5.12
N ILE A 33 4.30 8.76 4.24
CA ILE A 33 3.37 7.75 3.74
C ILE A 33 3.88 6.31 3.87
N THR A 34 3.27 5.54 4.76
CA THR A 34 3.65 4.16 5.07
C THR A 34 2.37 3.35 5.24
N VAL A 35 2.15 2.38 4.36
CA VAL A 35 0.85 1.69 4.28
C VAL A 35 1.00 0.20 3.97
N GLY A 36 -0.03 -0.54 4.35
CA GLY A 36 -0.26 -1.91 3.95
C GLY A 36 0.48 -2.95 4.78
N ILE A 37 0.28 -4.21 4.42
CA ILE A 37 0.83 -5.34 5.18
C ILE A 37 2.36 -5.35 5.16
N GLY A 38 2.99 -4.87 4.10
CA GLY A 38 4.45 -4.78 3.97
C GLY A 38 5.03 -3.46 4.47
N GLN A 39 4.21 -2.55 4.99
CA GLN A 39 4.63 -1.21 5.42
C GLN A 39 5.48 -0.51 4.37
N TRP A 40 4.97 -0.48 3.12
CA TRP A 40 5.63 0.22 2.03
C TRP A 40 5.70 1.70 2.34
N PHE A 41 6.86 2.29 2.07
CA PHE A 41 7.22 3.64 2.49
C PHE A 41 7.50 4.54 1.29
N GLY A 42 7.10 5.80 1.38
CA GLY A 42 7.48 6.84 0.43
C GLY A 42 7.07 6.53 -1.00
N THR A 43 8.04 6.52 -1.92
CA THR A 43 7.78 6.26 -3.34
C THR A 43 7.20 4.87 -3.59
N ARG A 44 7.59 3.89 -2.79
CA ARG A 44 7.06 2.52 -2.92
C ARG A 44 5.59 2.47 -2.49
N ALA A 45 5.22 3.19 -1.45
CA ALA A 45 3.82 3.30 -1.03
C ALA A 45 2.99 4.01 -2.11
N ALA A 46 3.48 5.12 -2.64
CA ALA A 46 2.80 5.85 -3.70
C ALA A 46 2.62 5.00 -4.96
N ALA A 47 3.66 4.26 -5.36
CA ALA A 47 3.58 3.35 -6.51
C ALA A 47 2.55 2.26 -6.30
N LEU A 48 2.52 1.65 -5.11
CA LEU A 48 1.54 0.61 -4.78
C LEU A 48 0.11 1.15 -4.81
N LEU A 49 -0.13 2.29 -4.17
CA LEU A 49 -1.45 2.92 -4.15
C LEU A 49 -1.89 3.33 -5.57
N ASN A 50 -0.99 3.87 -6.38
CA ASN A 50 -1.31 4.22 -7.75
C ASN A 50 -1.63 3.00 -8.60
N ARG A 51 -0.95 1.89 -8.36
CA ARG A 51 -1.25 0.61 -9.00
C ARG A 51 -2.67 0.14 -8.66
N MET A 52 -3.06 0.20 -7.38
CA MET A 52 -4.43 -0.13 -6.96
C MET A 52 -5.44 0.77 -7.69
N ARG A 53 -5.17 2.07 -7.73
CA ARG A 53 -6.05 3.07 -8.35
C ARG A 53 -6.25 2.82 -9.84
N THR A 54 -5.19 2.46 -10.55
CA THR A 54 -5.24 2.30 -12.02
C THR A 54 -5.66 0.90 -12.46
N GLU A 55 -5.25 -0.15 -11.73
CA GLU A 55 -5.54 -1.54 -12.09
C GLU A 55 -6.86 -2.04 -11.51
N GLN A 56 -7.29 -1.50 -10.37
CA GLN A 56 -8.50 -1.94 -9.67
C GLN A 56 -9.40 -0.74 -9.33
N PRO A 57 -9.88 0.01 -10.33
CA PRO A 57 -10.67 1.22 -10.06
C PRO A 57 -11.96 0.93 -9.27
N SER A 58 -12.56 -0.24 -9.46
CA SER A 58 -13.76 -0.64 -8.70
C SER A 58 -13.45 -0.92 -7.21
N LYS A 59 -12.19 -1.14 -6.87
CA LYS A 59 -11.70 -1.34 -5.51
C LYS A 59 -10.93 -0.13 -4.98
N TRP A 60 -11.09 1.01 -5.63
CA TRP A 60 -10.49 2.28 -5.24
C TRP A 60 -11.59 3.31 -5.04
N THR A 61 -12.37 3.14 -3.97
CA THR A 61 -13.54 3.97 -3.68
C THR A 61 -13.41 4.61 -2.29
N GLY A 62 -13.95 5.82 -2.15
CA GLY A 62 -13.98 6.51 -0.87
C GLY A 62 -12.66 7.12 -0.43
N VAL A 63 -11.63 7.07 -1.25
CA VAL A 63 -10.32 7.66 -0.93
C VAL A 63 -10.42 9.18 -0.92
N ALA A 64 -9.78 9.82 0.05
CA ALA A 64 -9.81 11.27 0.20
C ALA A 64 -9.33 11.98 -1.08
N THR A 65 -10.04 13.04 -1.46
CA THR A 65 -9.77 13.81 -2.67
C THR A 65 -8.34 14.37 -2.69
N SER A 66 -7.84 14.83 -1.54
CA SER A 66 -6.48 15.37 -1.44
C SER A 66 -5.40 14.34 -1.80
N LEU A 67 -5.60 13.08 -1.40
CA LEU A 67 -4.67 12.01 -1.73
C LEU A 67 -4.79 11.62 -3.21
N ASN A 68 -6.01 11.52 -3.74
CA ASN A 68 -6.22 11.26 -5.16
C ASN A 68 -5.57 12.33 -6.03
N SER A 69 -5.70 13.59 -5.65
CA SER A 69 -5.06 14.72 -6.34
C SER A 69 -3.54 14.56 -6.38
N ASP A 70 -2.95 14.23 -5.25
CA ASP A 70 -1.49 14.06 -5.17
C ASP A 70 -1.01 12.89 -6.02
N LEU A 71 -1.71 11.76 -5.98
CA LEU A 71 -1.38 10.60 -6.81
C LEU A 71 -1.49 10.90 -8.31
N SER A 72 -2.37 11.82 -8.70
CA SER A 72 -2.53 12.24 -10.08
C SER A 72 -1.49 13.28 -10.50
N SER A 73 -1.07 14.15 -9.57
CA SER A 73 -0.23 15.33 -9.86
C SER A 73 1.26 15.06 -9.72
N HIS A 74 1.66 14.12 -8.87
CA HIS A 74 3.06 13.82 -8.58
C HIS A 74 3.44 12.44 -9.11
N SER A 75 4.59 12.34 -9.77
CA SER A 75 5.15 11.04 -10.14
C SER A 75 5.33 10.18 -8.88
N THR A 76 5.02 8.90 -8.97
CA THR A 76 5.19 7.97 -7.85
C THR A 76 6.67 7.71 -7.51
N SER A 77 7.59 8.12 -8.39
CA SER A 77 9.04 8.04 -8.12
C SER A 77 9.62 9.35 -7.57
N ALA A 78 8.79 10.40 -7.40
CA ALA A 78 9.25 11.70 -6.94
C ALA A 78 9.62 11.69 -5.46
N ASN A 79 10.64 12.47 -5.09
CA ASN A 79 11.04 12.65 -3.69
C ASN A 79 9.95 13.28 -2.82
N TYR A 80 8.94 13.89 -3.44
CA TYR A 80 7.75 14.40 -2.77
C TYR A 80 7.19 13.39 -1.74
N TRP A 81 7.14 12.11 -2.11
CA TRP A 81 6.54 11.07 -1.28
C TRP A 81 7.37 10.70 -0.05
N THR A 82 8.67 10.98 -0.07
CA THR A 82 9.56 10.70 1.08
C THR A 82 9.37 11.70 2.22
N GLY A 83 8.64 12.79 1.97
CA GLY A 83 8.30 13.78 3.00
C GLY A 83 6.80 14.01 3.16
N ARG A 84 5.96 13.19 2.49
CA ARG A 84 4.52 13.36 2.47
C ARG A 84 3.86 12.49 3.54
N TYR A 85 3.41 13.10 4.63
CA TYR A 85 2.66 12.41 5.68
C TYR A 85 1.19 12.31 5.31
N LEU A 86 0.55 11.20 5.68
CA LEU A 86 -0.91 11.07 5.54
C LEU A 86 -1.59 11.77 6.70
N SER A 87 -2.65 12.53 6.40
CA SER A 87 -3.56 12.99 7.43
C SER A 87 -4.40 11.80 7.93
N ARG A 88 -5.00 11.96 9.11
CA ARG A 88 -5.89 10.92 9.66
C ARG A 88 -7.06 10.63 8.72
N THR A 89 -7.66 11.67 8.15
CA THR A 89 -8.74 11.52 7.17
C THR A 89 -8.29 10.74 5.94
N GLU A 90 -7.12 11.06 5.40
CA GLU A 90 -6.56 10.35 4.24
C GLU A 90 -6.29 8.90 4.56
N GLY A 91 -5.63 8.63 5.67
CA GLY A 91 -5.30 7.27 6.08
C GLY A 91 -6.53 6.41 6.34
N GLU A 92 -7.51 6.95 7.07
CA GLU A 92 -8.74 6.20 7.36
C GLU A 92 -9.54 5.93 6.09
N SER A 93 -9.49 6.83 5.10
CA SER A 93 -10.14 6.61 3.81
C SER A 93 -9.49 5.49 2.98
N LEU A 94 -8.24 5.15 3.28
CA LEU A 94 -7.52 4.08 2.59
C LEU A 94 -7.80 2.68 3.16
N ARG A 95 -8.27 2.57 4.39
CA ARG A 95 -8.31 1.26 5.07
C ARG A 95 -9.17 0.23 4.34
N SER A 96 -10.38 0.59 3.92
CA SER A 96 -11.24 -0.33 3.17
C SER A 96 -10.64 -0.69 1.80
N VAL A 97 -10.00 0.27 1.15
CA VAL A 97 -9.32 0.07 -0.13
C VAL A 97 -8.13 -0.88 0.01
N LEU A 98 -7.33 -0.70 1.06
CA LEU A 98 -6.20 -1.60 1.34
C LEU A 98 -6.68 -3.03 1.58
N ASN A 99 -7.75 -3.21 2.35
CA ASN A 99 -8.34 -4.53 2.57
C ASN A 99 -8.89 -5.13 1.28
N ALA A 100 -9.54 -4.33 0.44
CA ALA A 100 -10.08 -4.80 -0.84
C ALA A 100 -8.96 -5.19 -1.83
N ASN A 101 -7.77 -4.65 -1.66
CA ASN A 101 -6.61 -4.90 -2.52
C ASN A 101 -5.56 -5.81 -1.86
N ALA A 102 -5.98 -6.75 -1.05
CA ALA A 102 -5.08 -7.72 -0.41
C ALA A 102 -4.28 -8.53 -1.44
N ALA A 103 -4.89 -8.90 -2.56
CA ALA A 103 -4.21 -9.68 -3.60
C ALA A 103 -3.03 -8.91 -4.23
N ILE A 104 -3.20 -7.61 -4.50
CA ILE A 104 -2.12 -6.77 -5.01
C ILE A 104 -0.99 -6.67 -3.98
N GLN A 105 -1.32 -6.51 -2.71
CA GLN A 105 -0.33 -6.44 -1.65
C GLN A 105 0.47 -7.75 -1.53
N ASN A 106 -0.21 -8.90 -1.60
CA ASN A 106 0.46 -10.20 -1.57
C ASN A 106 1.43 -10.35 -2.75
N THR A 107 1.01 -9.94 -3.95
CA THR A 107 1.86 -9.97 -5.13
C THR A 107 3.09 -9.08 -4.95
N GLN A 108 2.93 -7.91 -4.36
CA GLN A 108 4.04 -6.99 -4.12
C GLN A 108 5.03 -7.56 -3.12
N ILE A 109 4.57 -8.21 -2.04
CA ILE A 109 5.46 -8.86 -1.07
C ILE A 109 6.31 -9.93 -1.76
N VAL A 110 5.70 -10.76 -2.59
CA VAL A 110 6.43 -11.81 -3.31
C VAL A 110 7.44 -11.20 -4.28
N SER A 111 7.09 -10.11 -4.97
CA SER A 111 8.00 -9.38 -5.86
C SER A 111 9.20 -8.79 -5.12
N ASP A 112 8.99 -8.36 -3.88
CA ASP A 112 10.04 -7.73 -3.06
C ASP A 112 11.03 -8.75 -2.47
N LEU A 113 10.69 -10.02 -2.53
CA LEU A 113 11.58 -11.09 -2.10
C LEU A 113 12.64 -11.38 -3.16
#